data_fabe50f1beb76be6c1c6613d2b93b947
#
_entry.id   fabe50f1beb76be6c1c6613d2b93b947
#
_cell.length_a   1.000
_cell.length_b   1.000
_cell.length_c   1.000
_cell.angle_alpha   90.00
_cell.angle_beta   90.00
_cell.angle_gamma   90.00
#
_symmetry.space_group_name_H-M   'P 1'
#
loop_
_entity.id
_entity.type
_entity.pdbx_description
1 polymer ?
#
loop_
_entity_poly.entity_id
_entity_poly.type
_entity_poly.pdbx_seq_one_letter_code
_entity_poly.pdbx_strand_id
1 'polypeptide(L)'
;VSAAALQRVVVRMLHDPALVAAVFGGGPVPGVSAEALAVLRATDRRAYGADPLRRSRALGPLVEEAPASAALAARGGADLGALDAFFSSPQYHACVMARGVLVEAFCAFLAPRAGAVAAVEGAAARARRRRPGPGPGLVRAAGVEAAEVPAGTVARFAALRERLGAAPVEALVGGGVSLVGLPLPGRGVEGLLVAGGGVSTAAPALVRLLAGLDAPRPAAAVAAGLAAAGLDAGEAAALLDGLVADGLLEQR
;
A
#
# COMPACT_ATOMS: atom_id res chain seq x y z
N VAL A 1 12.77 14.61 25.58
CA VAL A 1 11.99 13.80 24.58
C VAL A 1 10.65 14.47 24.34
N SER A 2 10.22 14.61 23.07
CA SER A 2 8.87 15.11 22.79
C SER A 2 7.81 14.05 23.13
N ALA A 3 6.66 14.49 23.66
CA ALA A 3 5.53 13.59 23.97
C ALA A 3 5.10 12.78 22.72
N ALA A 4 5.15 13.40 21.53
CA ALA A 4 4.81 12.72 20.28
C ALA A 4 5.82 11.61 19.92
N ALA A 5 7.11 11.76 20.21
CA ALA A 5 8.08 10.70 19.99
C ALA A 5 7.85 9.53 20.96
N LEU A 6 7.61 9.84 22.23
CA LEU A 6 7.31 8.82 23.25
C LEU A 6 6.02 8.04 22.87
N GLN A 7 4.96 8.75 22.49
CA GLN A 7 3.71 8.14 22.05
C GLN A 7 3.89 7.14 20.91
N ARG A 8 4.71 7.47 19.90
CA ARG A 8 5.01 6.56 18.78
C ARG A 8 5.69 5.27 19.24
N VAL A 9 6.61 5.37 20.21
CA VAL A 9 7.25 4.17 20.78
C VAL A 9 6.23 3.32 21.54
N VAL A 10 5.38 3.95 22.34
CA VAL A 10 4.29 3.27 23.07
C VAL A 10 3.36 2.53 22.12
N VAL A 11 2.91 3.16 21.03
CA VAL A 11 2.05 2.51 20.01
C VAL A 11 2.74 1.25 19.46
N ARG A 12 4.03 1.32 19.15
CA ARG A 12 4.78 0.15 18.68
C ARG A 12 4.83 -0.95 19.75
N MET A 13 5.10 -0.61 20.99
CA MET A 13 5.16 -1.55 22.13
C MET A 13 3.81 -2.26 22.35
N LEU A 14 2.69 -1.57 22.14
CA LEU A 14 1.36 -2.19 22.29
C LEU A 14 1.08 -3.31 21.30
N HIS A 15 1.83 -3.38 20.18
CA HIS A 15 1.66 -4.38 19.14
C HIS A 15 2.87 -5.33 19.00
N ASP A 16 4.03 -4.96 19.53
CA ASP A 16 5.26 -5.73 19.39
C ASP A 16 5.84 -6.17 20.75
N PRO A 17 5.56 -7.41 21.19
CA PRO A 17 6.11 -7.96 22.43
C PRO A 17 7.64 -8.03 22.45
N ALA A 18 8.29 -8.19 21.27
CA ALA A 18 9.74 -8.22 21.19
C ALA A 18 10.33 -6.84 21.50
N LEU A 19 9.70 -5.77 21.00
CA LEU A 19 10.08 -4.40 21.35
C LEU A 19 9.89 -4.13 22.85
N VAL A 20 8.80 -4.61 23.46
CA VAL A 20 8.61 -4.52 24.92
C VAL A 20 9.76 -5.21 25.65
N ALA A 21 10.10 -6.44 25.28
CA ALA A 21 11.22 -7.16 25.87
C ALA A 21 12.55 -6.40 25.72
N ALA A 22 12.81 -5.82 24.55
CA ALA A 22 14.01 -5.03 24.31
C ALA A 22 14.07 -3.75 25.15
N VAL A 23 12.94 -3.00 25.26
CA VAL A 23 12.87 -1.79 26.10
C VAL A 23 13.18 -2.09 27.56
N PHE A 24 12.61 -3.15 28.14
CA PHE A 24 12.82 -3.52 29.54
C PHE A 24 14.06 -4.40 29.77
N GLY A 25 14.75 -4.83 28.70
CA GLY A 25 15.95 -5.65 28.78
C GLY A 25 17.25 -4.90 29.17
N GLY A 26 17.18 -3.60 29.39
CA GLY A 26 18.30 -2.80 29.92
C GLY A 26 19.25 -2.21 28.84
N GLY A 27 19.31 -2.78 27.64
CA GLY A 27 20.16 -2.33 26.54
C GLY A 27 19.61 -1.15 25.72
N PRO A 28 20.39 -0.60 24.78
CA PRO A 28 19.89 0.37 23.81
C PRO A 28 18.89 -0.27 22.86
N VAL A 29 17.89 0.51 22.43
CA VAL A 29 16.88 0.06 21.45
C VAL A 29 16.98 0.92 20.20
N PRO A 30 17.18 0.34 19.01
CA PRO A 30 17.29 1.10 17.78
C PRO A 30 16.10 2.04 17.54
N GLY A 31 16.39 3.31 17.22
CA GLY A 31 15.38 4.33 16.96
C GLY A 31 14.63 4.85 18.20
N VAL A 32 15.10 4.51 19.43
CA VAL A 32 14.57 5.03 20.69
C VAL A 32 15.68 5.74 21.44
N SER A 33 15.49 7.00 21.83
CA SER A 33 16.51 7.77 22.58
C SER A 33 16.66 7.23 24.00
N ALA A 34 17.85 7.44 24.59
CA ALA A 34 18.11 7.04 25.99
C ALA A 34 17.13 7.67 26.98
N GLU A 35 16.74 8.92 26.77
CA GLU A 35 15.75 9.62 27.60
C GLU A 35 14.35 8.98 27.48
N ALA A 36 13.92 8.59 26.24
CA ALA A 36 12.68 7.88 26.05
C ALA A 36 12.70 6.51 26.76
N LEU A 37 13.82 5.79 26.66
CA LEU A 37 14.00 4.52 27.36
C LEU A 37 13.91 4.69 28.89
N ALA A 38 14.50 5.75 29.46
CA ALA A 38 14.41 6.01 30.89
C ALA A 38 12.96 6.24 31.34
N VAL A 39 12.19 7.03 30.58
CA VAL A 39 10.76 7.26 30.87
C VAL A 39 9.96 5.97 30.76
N LEU A 40 10.14 5.19 29.68
CA LEU A 40 9.41 3.95 29.47
C LEU A 40 9.71 2.89 30.54
N ARG A 41 10.98 2.76 30.94
CA ARG A 41 11.42 1.83 32.00
C ARG A 41 10.93 2.18 33.40
N ALA A 42 10.56 3.44 33.60
CA ALA A 42 9.93 3.87 34.86
C ALA A 42 8.44 3.48 34.98
N THR A 43 7.83 3.02 33.85
CA THR A 43 6.45 2.55 33.84
C THR A 43 6.33 1.05 34.18
N ASP A 44 5.14 0.59 34.58
CA ASP A 44 4.92 -0.83 34.79
C ASP A 44 4.91 -1.57 33.43
N ARG A 45 5.83 -2.54 33.26
CA ARG A 45 5.91 -3.40 32.08
C ARG A 45 4.57 -4.06 31.71
N ARG A 46 3.72 -4.37 32.70
CA ARG A 46 2.42 -5.02 32.54
C ARG A 46 1.46 -4.16 31.72
N ALA A 47 1.62 -2.84 31.72
CA ALA A 47 0.82 -1.92 30.91
C ALA A 47 0.99 -2.16 29.40
N TYR A 48 2.08 -2.81 29.00
CA TYR A 48 2.38 -3.16 27.60
C TYR A 48 2.18 -4.65 27.31
N GLY A 49 1.44 -5.35 28.18
CA GLY A 49 1.14 -6.77 27.97
C GLY A 49 0.52 -7.03 26.59
N ALA A 50 0.98 -8.08 25.94
CA ALA A 50 0.46 -8.49 24.66
C ALA A 50 -1.03 -8.79 24.76
N ASP A 51 -1.86 -8.03 24.05
CA ASP A 51 -3.27 -8.33 23.86
C ASP A 51 -3.46 -8.91 22.44
N PRO A 52 -3.63 -10.26 22.33
CA PRO A 52 -3.84 -10.90 21.02
C PRO A 52 -5.04 -10.34 20.27
N LEU A 53 -6.09 -9.92 20.99
CA LEU A 53 -7.29 -9.33 20.36
C LEU A 53 -6.97 -7.96 19.73
N ARG A 54 -6.05 -7.18 20.31
CA ARG A 54 -5.63 -5.90 19.75
C ARG A 54 -4.98 -6.08 18.37
N ARG A 55 -4.06 -7.06 18.27
CA ARG A 55 -3.38 -7.36 16.98
C ARG A 55 -4.39 -7.87 15.96
N SER A 56 -5.24 -8.80 16.33
CA SER A 56 -6.29 -9.33 15.47
C SER A 56 -7.24 -8.23 14.97
N ARG A 57 -7.70 -7.33 15.87
CA ARG A 57 -8.54 -6.19 15.49
C ARG A 57 -7.84 -5.19 14.56
N ALA A 58 -6.52 -5.02 14.70
CA ALA A 58 -5.76 -4.16 13.80
C ALA A 58 -5.45 -4.85 12.46
N LEU A 59 -5.31 -6.17 12.44
CA LEU A 59 -5.01 -6.94 11.24
C LEU A 59 -6.22 -7.09 10.31
N GLY A 60 -7.42 -7.27 10.85
CA GLY A 60 -8.64 -7.45 10.06
C GLY A 60 -8.82 -6.38 8.98
N PRO A 61 -8.89 -5.08 9.30
CA PRO A 61 -9.00 -4.02 8.31
C PRO A 61 -7.87 -3.99 7.29
N LEU A 62 -6.64 -4.36 7.67
CA LEU A 62 -5.52 -4.45 6.74
C LEU A 62 -5.70 -5.60 5.73
N VAL A 63 -6.22 -6.74 6.19
CA VAL A 63 -6.56 -7.87 5.32
C VAL A 63 -7.73 -7.51 4.40
N GLU A 64 -8.73 -6.78 4.87
CA GLU A 64 -9.83 -6.29 4.03
C GLU A 64 -9.34 -5.34 2.93
N GLU A 65 -8.36 -4.50 3.22
CA GLU A 65 -7.79 -3.56 2.23
C GLU A 65 -6.78 -4.22 1.28
N ALA A 66 -6.07 -5.27 1.70
CA ALA A 66 -5.05 -5.97 0.92
C ALA A 66 -5.25 -7.51 0.93
N PRO A 67 -6.46 -7.99 0.56
CA PRO A 67 -6.82 -9.38 0.76
C PRO A 67 -6.10 -10.37 -0.15
N ALA A 68 -5.80 -9.99 -1.40
CA ALA A 68 -5.11 -10.86 -2.33
C ALA A 68 -3.64 -11.08 -1.91
N SER A 69 -2.98 -10.02 -1.44
CA SER A 69 -1.62 -10.12 -0.88
C SER A 69 -1.58 -10.93 0.41
N ALA A 70 -2.57 -10.72 1.29
CA ALA A 70 -2.71 -11.49 2.52
C ALA A 70 -2.92 -12.98 2.21
N ALA A 71 -3.79 -13.33 1.24
CA ALA A 71 -4.01 -14.70 0.82
C ALA A 71 -2.73 -15.39 0.32
N LEU A 72 -1.96 -14.70 -0.52
CA LEU A 72 -0.70 -15.23 -1.02
C LEU A 72 0.33 -15.40 0.11
N ALA A 73 0.48 -14.42 0.98
CA ALA A 73 1.44 -14.46 2.07
C ALA A 73 1.09 -15.51 3.13
N ALA A 74 -0.19 -15.68 3.42
CA ALA A 74 -0.73 -16.69 4.34
C ALA A 74 -0.95 -18.08 3.69
N ARG A 75 -0.48 -18.31 2.46
CA ARG A 75 -0.67 -19.57 1.73
C ARG A 75 -2.13 -20.00 1.66
N GLY A 76 -3.02 -19.06 1.33
CA GLY A 76 -4.46 -19.30 1.26
C GLY A 76 -5.14 -19.46 2.62
N GLY A 77 -4.49 -19.10 3.72
CA GLY A 77 -5.01 -19.25 5.09
C GLY A 77 -4.27 -20.30 5.93
N ALA A 78 -3.41 -21.13 5.31
CA ALA A 78 -2.67 -22.17 6.04
C ALA A 78 -1.58 -21.61 7.00
N ASP A 79 -1.15 -20.35 6.80
CA ASP A 79 -0.12 -19.67 7.60
C ASP A 79 -0.55 -18.24 7.96
N LEU A 80 -1.60 -18.12 8.75
CA LEU A 80 -2.09 -16.81 9.22
C LEU A 80 -1.08 -16.10 10.15
N GLY A 81 -0.24 -16.85 10.85
CA GLY A 81 0.85 -16.29 11.67
C GLY A 81 1.83 -15.44 10.87
N ALA A 82 1.97 -15.73 9.57
CA ALA A 82 2.78 -14.91 8.67
C ALA A 82 2.28 -13.46 8.54
N LEU A 83 0.99 -13.21 8.71
CA LEU A 83 0.40 -11.86 8.67
C LEU A 83 0.62 -11.12 10.00
N ASP A 84 0.51 -11.83 11.11
CA ASP A 84 0.70 -11.26 12.45
C ASP A 84 2.15 -10.76 12.67
N ALA A 85 3.13 -11.36 11.99
CA ALA A 85 4.53 -10.92 12.01
C ALA A 85 4.72 -9.48 11.50
N PHE A 86 3.72 -8.90 10.82
CA PHE A 86 3.73 -7.50 10.39
C PHE A 86 4.01 -6.54 11.55
N PHE A 87 3.41 -6.75 12.70
CA PHE A 87 3.52 -5.85 13.85
C PHE A 87 4.93 -5.79 14.49
N SER A 88 5.77 -6.78 14.20
CA SER A 88 7.18 -6.80 14.60
C SER A 88 8.13 -6.43 13.44
N SER A 89 7.58 -6.03 12.28
CA SER A 89 8.37 -5.74 11.09
C SER A 89 8.96 -4.33 11.09
N PRO A 90 10.09 -4.10 10.40
CA PRO A 90 10.63 -2.77 10.17
C PRO A 90 9.62 -1.84 9.45
N GLN A 91 8.81 -2.38 8.53
CA GLN A 91 7.79 -1.63 7.79
C GLN A 91 6.74 -1.05 8.72
N TYR A 92 6.21 -1.85 9.65
CA TYR A 92 5.27 -1.37 10.66
C TYR A 92 5.89 -0.28 11.53
N HIS A 93 7.09 -0.55 12.06
CA HIS A 93 7.78 0.40 12.94
C HIS A 93 8.09 1.74 12.24
N ALA A 94 8.58 1.70 11.00
CA ALA A 94 8.84 2.90 10.21
C ALA A 94 7.54 3.68 9.92
N CYS A 95 6.47 2.97 9.55
CA CYS A 95 5.16 3.57 9.29
C CYS A 95 4.61 4.31 10.50
N VAL A 96 4.63 3.70 11.70
CA VAL A 96 4.17 4.35 12.93
C VAL A 96 5.02 5.58 13.27
N MET A 97 6.34 5.50 13.10
CA MET A 97 7.24 6.63 13.36
C MET A 97 7.02 7.79 12.40
N ALA A 98 6.75 7.51 11.13
CA ALA A 98 6.48 8.50 10.10
C ALA A 98 5.02 8.99 10.07
N ARG A 99 4.10 8.39 10.84
CA ARG A 99 2.63 8.57 10.72
C ARG A 99 2.14 8.26 9.31
N GLY A 100 2.71 7.22 8.72
CA GLY A 100 2.39 6.78 7.37
C GLY A 100 1.08 6.00 7.29
N VAL A 101 0.79 5.48 6.12
CA VAL A 101 -0.42 4.70 5.82
C VAL A 101 -0.13 3.22 6.10
N LEU A 102 -0.83 2.64 7.08
CA LEU A 102 -0.57 1.27 7.53
C LEU A 102 -0.75 0.22 6.44
N VAL A 103 -1.75 0.35 5.57
CA VAL A 103 -1.97 -0.63 4.50
C VAL A 103 -0.84 -0.60 3.46
N GLU A 104 -0.23 0.55 3.18
CA GLU A 104 0.94 0.62 2.30
C GLU A 104 2.14 -0.09 2.91
N ALA A 105 2.38 0.13 4.21
CA ALA A 105 3.40 -0.59 4.96
C ALA A 105 3.12 -2.10 5.02
N PHE A 106 1.86 -2.49 5.14
CA PHE A 106 1.42 -3.88 5.11
C PHE A 106 1.67 -4.52 3.74
N CYS A 107 1.29 -3.86 2.64
CA CYS A 107 1.62 -4.31 1.28
C CYS A 107 3.14 -4.45 1.08
N ALA A 108 3.94 -3.49 1.55
CA ALA A 108 5.40 -3.57 1.47
C ALA A 108 5.97 -4.75 2.30
N PHE A 109 5.38 -5.05 3.46
CA PHE A 109 5.72 -6.21 4.26
C PHE A 109 5.36 -7.53 3.57
N LEU A 110 4.21 -7.58 2.89
CA LEU A 110 3.74 -8.78 2.19
C LEU A 110 4.46 -9.02 0.84
N ALA A 111 5.06 -7.98 0.23
CA ALA A 111 5.63 -8.03 -1.10
C ALA A 111 6.63 -9.20 -1.34
N PRO A 112 7.51 -9.59 -0.41
CA PRO A 112 8.40 -10.74 -0.60
C PRO A 112 7.68 -12.08 -0.83
N ARG A 113 6.42 -12.21 -0.34
CA ARG A 113 5.61 -13.42 -0.48
C ARG A 113 4.50 -13.28 -1.52
N ALA A 114 3.89 -12.12 -1.61
CA ALA A 114 2.78 -11.82 -2.52
C ALA A 114 3.26 -11.34 -3.91
N GLY A 115 4.53 -10.95 -4.04
CA GLY A 115 5.08 -10.44 -5.28
C GLY A 115 4.38 -9.15 -5.73
N ALA A 116 4.21 -9.02 -7.04
CA ALA A 116 3.63 -7.83 -7.65
C ALA A 116 2.15 -7.57 -7.30
N VAL A 117 1.41 -8.58 -6.80
CA VAL A 117 0.03 -8.38 -6.30
C VAL A 117 0.00 -7.37 -5.16
N ALA A 118 1.03 -7.35 -4.30
CA ALA A 118 1.15 -6.35 -3.26
C ALA A 118 1.31 -4.91 -3.81
N ALA A 119 1.95 -4.76 -4.97
CA ALA A 119 2.05 -3.46 -5.64
C ALA A 119 0.68 -2.99 -6.16
N VAL A 120 -0.17 -3.90 -6.66
CA VAL A 120 -1.54 -3.59 -7.10
C VAL A 120 -2.38 -3.08 -5.93
N GLU A 121 -2.38 -3.79 -4.80
CA GLU A 121 -3.16 -3.38 -3.63
C GLU A 121 -2.60 -2.13 -2.96
N GLY A 122 -1.29 -1.97 -2.94
CA GLY A 122 -0.65 -0.72 -2.52
C GLY A 122 -1.05 0.47 -3.41
N ALA A 123 -1.10 0.30 -4.73
CA ALA A 123 -1.60 1.31 -5.65
C ALA A 123 -3.08 1.65 -5.39
N ALA A 124 -3.93 0.63 -5.19
CA ALA A 124 -5.33 0.83 -4.84
C ALA A 124 -5.50 1.59 -3.51
N ALA A 125 -4.67 1.28 -2.51
CA ALA A 125 -4.67 1.98 -1.23
C ALA A 125 -4.26 3.45 -1.37
N ARG A 126 -3.24 3.74 -2.19
CA ARG A 126 -2.81 5.12 -2.52
C ARG A 126 -3.90 5.87 -3.28
N ALA A 127 -4.50 5.24 -4.30
CA ALA A 127 -5.60 5.85 -5.06
C ALA A 127 -6.73 6.35 -4.15
N ARG A 128 -7.20 5.49 -3.23
CA ARG A 128 -8.26 5.86 -2.27
C ARG A 128 -7.91 7.04 -1.37
N ARG A 129 -6.63 7.29 -1.12
CA ARG A 129 -6.13 8.32 -0.20
C ARG A 129 -5.54 9.53 -0.90
N ARG A 130 -5.39 9.43 -2.22
CA ARG A 130 -4.78 10.48 -3.02
C ARG A 130 -5.55 11.80 -2.87
N ARG A 131 -4.80 12.85 -2.58
CA ARG A 131 -5.22 14.24 -2.64
C ARG A 131 -4.33 14.93 -3.68
N PRO A 132 -4.87 15.38 -4.82
CA PRO A 132 -4.06 16.12 -5.78
C PRO A 132 -3.44 17.34 -5.13
N GLY A 133 -2.18 17.61 -5.46
CA GLY A 133 -1.44 18.76 -4.94
C GLY A 133 -2.08 20.11 -5.31
N PRO A 134 -1.84 21.17 -4.56
CA PRO A 134 -2.29 22.51 -4.91
C PRO A 134 -1.49 23.05 -6.10
N GLY A 135 -2.10 23.93 -6.90
CA GLY A 135 -1.46 24.61 -8.02
C GLY A 135 -2.26 24.50 -9.32
N PRO A 136 -2.05 25.43 -10.27
CA PRO A 136 -2.70 25.40 -11.58
C PRO A 136 -2.06 24.38 -12.52
N GLY A 137 -2.88 23.75 -13.38
CA GLY A 137 -2.43 22.84 -14.42
C GLY A 137 -3.10 21.49 -14.40
N LEU A 138 -2.61 20.57 -15.23
CA LEU A 138 -3.05 19.18 -15.27
C LEU A 138 -2.36 18.37 -14.17
N VAL A 139 -3.12 17.60 -13.45
CA VAL A 139 -2.65 16.68 -12.41
C VAL A 139 -3.44 15.38 -12.47
N ARG A 140 -2.83 14.28 -12.09
CA ARG A 140 -3.54 13.01 -11.96
C ARG A 140 -4.66 13.15 -10.93
N ALA A 141 -5.88 12.73 -11.30
CA ALA A 141 -7.09 12.92 -10.51
C ALA A 141 -7.06 12.20 -9.17
N ALA A 142 -7.89 12.65 -8.24
CA ALA A 142 -8.17 11.92 -7.01
C ALA A 142 -8.71 10.52 -7.35
N GLY A 143 -8.32 9.50 -6.58
CA GLY A 143 -8.77 8.12 -6.84
C GLY A 143 -8.07 7.41 -7.99
N VAL A 144 -7.12 8.06 -8.68
CA VAL A 144 -6.36 7.48 -9.79
C VAL A 144 -4.93 7.16 -9.36
N GLU A 145 -4.47 5.94 -9.65
CA GLU A 145 -3.08 5.50 -9.56
C GLU A 145 -2.67 4.74 -10.81
N ALA A 146 -1.41 4.89 -11.19
CA ALA A 146 -0.84 4.22 -12.34
C ALA A 146 0.57 3.73 -12.03
N ALA A 147 0.90 2.50 -12.43
CA ALA A 147 2.20 1.88 -12.22
C ALA A 147 2.48 0.82 -13.30
N GLU A 148 3.74 0.51 -13.52
CA GLU A 148 4.12 -0.67 -14.29
C GLU A 148 4.31 -1.87 -13.34
N VAL A 149 3.76 -3.03 -13.71
CA VAL A 149 3.87 -4.29 -12.98
C VAL A 149 4.26 -5.42 -13.94
N PRO A 150 4.79 -6.56 -13.47
CA PRO A 150 5.02 -7.73 -14.31
C PRO A 150 3.73 -8.16 -15.02
N ALA A 151 3.82 -8.54 -16.28
CA ALA A 151 2.69 -8.98 -17.09
C ALA A 151 1.94 -10.13 -16.42
N GLY A 152 0.59 -10.11 -16.48
CA GLY A 152 -0.28 -11.12 -15.83
C GLY A 152 -0.56 -10.86 -14.34
N THR A 153 0.02 -9.82 -13.75
CA THR A 153 -0.22 -9.46 -12.34
C THR A 153 -1.68 -9.07 -12.10
N VAL A 154 -2.25 -8.26 -13.00
CA VAL A 154 -3.65 -7.81 -12.88
C VAL A 154 -4.60 -8.99 -13.01
N ALA A 155 -4.36 -9.92 -13.95
CA ALA A 155 -5.16 -11.13 -14.08
C ALA A 155 -5.07 -12.02 -12.83
N ARG A 156 -3.87 -12.18 -12.25
CA ARG A 156 -3.66 -12.92 -11.00
C ARG A 156 -4.39 -12.27 -9.84
N PHE A 157 -4.32 -10.95 -9.71
CA PHE A 157 -5.03 -10.19 -8.71
C PHE A 157 -6.56 -10.38 -8.85
N ALA A 158 -7.11 -10.25 -10.06
CA ALA A 158 -8.54 -10.43 -10.33
C ALA A 158 -9.02 -11.83 -9.93
N ALA A 159 -8.28 -12.87 -10.32
CA ALA A 159 -8.61 -14.26 -9.96
C ALA A 159 -8.58 -14.51 -8.44
N LEU A 160 -7.65 -13.88 -7.73
CA LEU A 160 -7.61 -13.95 -6.26
C LEU A 160 -8.79 -13.21 -5.63
N ARG A 161 -9.14 -12.02 -6.13
CA ARG A 161 -10.28 -11.25 -5.64
C ARG A 161 -11.60 -12.01 -5.82
N GLU A 162 -11.78 -12.66 -6.95
CA GLU A 162 -12.95 -13.52 -7.22
C GLU A 162 -13.06 -14.66 -6.21
N ARG A 163 -11.96 -15.37 -5.92
CA ARG A 163 -11.93 -16.48 -4.95
C ARG A 163 -12.15 -16.04 -3.51
N LEU A 164 -11.71 -14.86 -3.17
CA LEU A 164 -11.88 -14.28 -1.82
C LEU A 164 -13.30 -13.77 -1.60
N GLY A 165 -14.01 -13.39 -2.67
CA GLY A 165 -15.38 -12.87 -2.58
C GLY A 165 -15.49 -11.57 -1.80
N ALA A 166 -16.66 -11.36 -1.18
CA ALA A 166 -17.00 -10.14 -0.45
C ALA A 166 -16.48 -10.13 1.01
N ALA A 167 -16.12 -11.28 1.56
CA ALA A 167 -15.71 -11.45 2.95
C ALA A 167 -14.31 -12.10 3.06
N PRO A 168 -13.24 -11.38 2.67
CA PRO A 168 -11.91 -11.99 2.53
C PRO A 168 -11.29 -12.47 3.85
N VAL A 169 -11.60 -11.81 4.96
CA VAL A 169 -11.12 -12.25 6.29
C VAL A 169 -11.72 -13.59 6.65
N GLU A 170 -13.04 -13.72 6.50
CA GLU A 170 -13.76 -14.97 6.76
C GLU A 170 -13.31 -16.09 5.82
N ALA A 171 -13.07 -15.77 4.55
CA ALA A 171 -12.56 -16.74 3.57
C ALA A 171 -11.18 -17.29 3.98
N LEU A 172 -10.29 -16.44 4.48
CA LEU A 172 -8.96 -16.86 4.93
C LEU A 172 -8.98 -17.65 6.24
N VAL A 173 -9.82 -17.25 7.20
CA VAL A 173 -9.89 -17.87 8.54
C VAL A 173 -10.78 -19.12 8.53
N GLY A 174 -11.87 -19.12 7.75
CA GLY A 174 -12.91 -20.14 7.82
C GLY A 174 -12.65 -21.42 7.03
N GLY A 175 -11.62 -21.49 6.21
CA GLY A 175 -11.33 -22.68 5.39
C GLY A 175 -10.22 -22.47 4.40
N GLY A 176 -9.79 -21.24 4.28
CA GLY A 176 -8.74 -20.86 3.37
C GLY A 176 -9.20 -20.68 1.91
N VAL A 177 -8.31 -20.23 1.08
CA VAL A 177 -8.52 -19.94 -0.34
C VAL A 177 -7.53 -20.73 -1.18
N SER A 178 -8.02 -21.50 -2.14
CA SER A 178 -7.14 -22.25 -3.05
C SER A 178 -6.28 -21.31 -3.89
N LEU A 179 -4.98 -21.56 -3.91
CA LEU A 179 -4.02 -20.84 -4.76
C LEU A 179 -3.67 -21.64 -6.03
N VAL A 180 -4.22 -22.84 -6.21
CA VAL A 180 -3.94 -23.71 -7.36
C VAL A 180 -4.59 -23.11 -8.62
N GLY A 181 -3.86 -23.12 -9.73
CA GLY A 181 -4.36 -22.64 -11.02
C GLY A 181 -4.50 -21.11 -11.13
N LEU A 182 -3.90 -20.35 -10.21
CA LEU A 182 -3.80 -18.90 -10.40
C LEU A 182 -2.90 -18.56 -11.59
N PRO A 183 -3.23 -17.51 -12.37
CA PRO A 183 -2.33 -17.00 -13.39
C PRO A 183 -0.93 -16.72 -12.81
N LEU A 184 0.11 -17.12 -13.52
CA LEU A 184 1.48 -16.80 -13.13
C LEU A 184 1.90 -15.48 -13.78
N PRO A 185 2.72 -14.67 -13.10
CA PRO A 185 3.33 -13.50 -13.75
C PRO A 185 4.14 -13.95 -14.97
N GLY A 186 3.89 -13.29 -16.10
CA GLY A 186 4.60 -13.51 -17.34
C GLY A 186 5.93 -12.75 -17.42
N ARG A 187 6.62 -12.91 -18.55
CA ARG A 187 7.76 -12.07 -18.91
C ARG A 187 7.27 -10.72 -19.45
N GLY A 188 7.99 -9.65 -19.14
CA GLY A 188 7.64 -8.29 -19.56
C GLY A 188 6.85 -7.52 -18.52
N VAL A 189 6.35 -6.37 -18.90
CA VAL A 189 5.59 -5.45 -18.05
C VAL A 189 4.22 -5.15 -18.65
N GLU A 190 3.24 -4.96 -17.79
CA GLU A 190 1.93 -4.42 -18.16
C GLU A 190 1.66 -3.14 -17.38
N GLY A 191 0.86 -2.26 -17.94
CA GLY A 191 0.41 -1.06 -17.25
C GLY A 191 -0.74 -1.39 -16.30
N LEU A 192 -0.59 -0.99 -15.06
CA LEU A 192 -1.63 -1.02 -14.03
C LEU A 192 -2.30 0.34 -13.97
N LEU A 193 -3.61 0.37 -14.07
CA LEU A 193 -4.45 1.54 -13.82
C LEU A 193 -5.45 1.21 -12.70
N VAL A 194 -5.48 2.06 -11.69
CA VAL A 194 -6.51 2.06 -10.65
C VAL A 194 -7.32 3.34 -10.83
N ALA A 195 -8.61 3.21 -11.10
CA ALA A 195 -9.53 4.34 -11.28
C ALA A 195 -10.95 3.91 -10.93
N GLY A 196 -11.76 4.82 -10.39
CA GLY A 196 -13.16 4.54 -10.03
C GLY A 196 -13.34 3.38 -9.04
N GLY A 197 -12.32 3.07 -8.23
CA GLY A 197 -12.30 1.92 -7.33
C GLY A 197 -12.00 0.58 -8.00
N GLY A 198 -11.86 0.54 -9.33
CA GLY A 198 -11.47 -0.63 -10.12
C GLY A 198 -9.97 -0.72 -10.38
N VAL A 199 -9.53 -1.92 -10.77
CA VAL A 199 -8.17 -2.22 -11.21
C VAL A 199 -8.24 -2.80 -12.62
N SER A 200 -7.48 -2.25 -13.55
CA SER A 200 -7.43 -2.68 -14.94
C SER A 200 -6.02 -2.60 -15.52
N THR A 201 -5.83 -3.20 -16.66
CA THR A 201 -4.63 -2.97 -17.48
C THR A 201 -4.78 -1.72 -18.34
N ALA A 202 -3.68 -1.04 -18.60
CA ALA A 202 -3.63 0.11 -19.48
C ALA A 202 -2.35 0.07 -20.34
N ALA A 203 -2.34 0.86 -21.42
CA ALA A 203 -1.14 0.98 -22.23
C ALA A 203 0.03 1.54 -21.39
N PRO A 204 1.24 0.98 -21.49
CA PRO A 204 2.38 1.47 -20.70
C PRO A 204 2.68 2.96 -20.92
N ALA A 205 2.42 3.50 -22.12
CA ALA A 205 2.58 4.93 -22.42
C ALA A 205 1.62 5.79 -21.56
N LEU A 206 0.35 5.37 -21.42
CA LEU A 206 -0.64 6.06 -20.59
C LEU A 206 -0.23 5.99 -19.11
N VAL A 207 0.23 4.84 -18.65
CA VAL A 207 0.69 4.67 -17.27
C VAL A 207 1.86 5.61 -16.95
N ARG A 208 2.86 5.70 -17.85
CA ARG A 208 3.99 6.62 -17.68
C ARG A 208 3.55 8.09 -17.68
N LEU A 209 2.61 8.47 -18.56
CA LEU A 209 2.03 9.80 -18.55
C LEU A 209 1.38 10.13 -17.21
N LEU A 210 0.47 9.27 -16.75
CA LEU A 210 -0.23 9.46 -15.47
C LEU A 210 0.72 9.46 -14.28
N ALA A 211 1.72 8.57 -14.26
CA ALA A 211 2.73 8.53 -13.19
C ALA A 211 3.57 9.81 -13.12
N GLY A 212 3.80 10.48 -14.26
CA GLY A 212 4.50 11.75 -14.34
C GLY A 212 3.69 12.97 -13.85
N LEU A 213 2.40 12.81 -13.56
CA LEU A 213 1.47 13.88 -13.19
C LEU A 213 1.07 13.85 -11.70
N ASP A 214 2.00 13.51 -10.82
CA ASP A 214 1.81 13.55 -9.36
C ASP A 214 1.62 14.97 -8.81
N ALA A 215 2.26 15.94 -9.46
CA ALA A 215 2.13 17.37 -9.18
C ALA A 215 1.53 18.09 -10.40
N PRO A 216 0.81 19.21 -10.20
CA PRO A 216 0.25 19.98 -11.31
C PRO A 216 1.33 20.45 -12.29
N ARG A 217 1.06 20.27 -13.59
CA ARG A 217 1.92 20.73 -14.70
C ARG A 217 1.11 21.56 -15.67
N PRO A 218 1.66 22.63 -16.27
CA PRO A 218 0.99 23.37 -17.32
C PRO A 218 0.58 22.45 -18.46
N ALA A 219 -0.66 22.53 -18.93
CA ALA A 219 -1.18 21.69 -20.03
C ALA A 219 -0.30 21.77 -21.27
N ALA A 220 0.21 22.95 -21.60
CA ALA A 220 1.14 23.15 -22.72
C ALA A 220 2.45 22.37 -22.55
N ALA A 221 2.98 22.25 -21.31
CA ALA A 221 4.19 21.47 -21.07
C ALA A 221 3.92 19.94 -21.21
N VAL A 222 2.73 19.48 -20.80
CA VAL A 222 2.33 18.07 -20.99
C VAL A 222 2.13 17.77 -22.46
N ALA A 223 1.43 18.66 -23.20
CA ALA A 223 1.23 18.52 -24.65
C ALA A 223 2.57 18.52 -25.41
N ALA A 224 3.50 19.40 -25.06
CA ALA A 224 4.85 19.41 -25.64
C ALA A 224 5.61 18.09 -25.39
N GLY A 225 5.45 17.48 -24.21
CA GLY A 225 6.00 16.16 -23.91
C GLY A 225 5.39 15.04 -24.78
N LEU A 226 4.09 15.10 -25.04
CA LEU A 226 3.39 14.16 -25.92
C LEU A 226 3.83 14.35 -27.39
N ALA A 227 3.99 15.60 -27.83
CA ALA A 227 4.51 15.90 -29.16
C ALA A 227 5.94 15.38 -29.37
N ALA A 228 6.80 15.52 -28.35
CA ALA A 228 8.15 14.93 -28.37
C ALA A 228 8.14 13.39 -28.43
N ALA A 229 7.05 12.77 -27.98
CA ALA A 229 6.82 11.32 -28.07
C ALA A 229 6.17 10.89 -29.40
N GLY A 230 5.91 11.82 -30.33
CA GLY A 230 5.46 11.55 -31.70
C GLY A 230 3.98 11.81 -31.98
N LEU A 231 3.20 12.37 -31.06
CA LEU A 231 1.83 12.80 -31.31
C LEU A 231 1.83 14.19 -32.01
N ASP A 232 0.91 14.42 -32.94
CA ASP A 232 0.70 15.79 -33.38
C ASP A 232 0.01 16.67 -32.33
N ALA A 233 0.01 17.98 -32.49
CA ALA A 233 -0.53 18.91 -31.51
C ALA A 233 -2.05 18.73 -31.28
N GLY A 234 -2.80 18.38 -32.31
CA GLY A 234 -4.24 18.11 -32.24
C GLY A 234 -4.53 16.81 -31.51
N GLU A 235 -3.78 15.76 -31.83
CA GLU A 235 -3.86 14.46 -31.12
C GLU A 235 -3.51 14.59 -29.62
N ALA A 236 -2.45 15.33 -29.32
CA ALA A 236 -2.06 15.57 -27.91
C ALA A 236 -3.14 16.33 -27.14
N ALA A 237 -3.75 17.36 -27.71
CA ALA A 237 -4.84 18.10 -27.10
C ALA A 237 -6.07 17.21 -26.91
N ALA A 238 -6.51 16.49 -27.93
CA ALA A 238 -7.66 15.59 -27.86
C ALA A 238 -7.46 14.47 -26.82
N LEU A 239 -6.23 13.92 -26.72
CA LEU A 239 -5.91 12.93 -25.68
C LEU A 239 -6.05 13.53 -24.27
N LEU A 240 -5.52 14.71 -24.03
CA LEU A 240 -5.59 15.34 -22.71
C LEU A 240 -7.03 15.69 -22.33
N ASP A 241 -7.82 16.22 -23.27
CA ASP A 241 -9.25 16.50 -23.06
C ASP A 241 -10.03 15.22 -22.77
N GLY A 242 -9.74 14.13 -23.47
CA GLY A 242 -10.33 12.82 -23.21
C GLY A 242 -9.98 12.30 -21.82
N LEU A 243 -8.71 12.40 -21.38
CA LEU A 243 -8.29 11.96 -20.05
C LEU A 243 -8.93 12.78 -18.93
N VAL A 244 -9.18 14.07 -19.17
CA VAL A 244 -9.95 14.92 -18.23
C VAL A 244 -11.42 14.51 -18.20
N ALA A 245 -12.03 14.29 -19.37
CA ALA A 245 -13.43 13.84 -19.48
C ALA A 245 -13.65 12.46 -18.82
N ASP A 246 -12.68 11.56 -18.95
CA ASP A 246 -12.69 10.23 -18.30
C ASP A 246 -12.37 10.28 -16.80
N GLY A 247 -12.07 11.46 -16.24
CA GLY A 247 -11.73 11.64 -14.83
C GLY A 247 -10.39 11.04 -14.43
N LEU A 248 -9.46 10.80 -15.36
CA LEU A 248 -8.10 10.34 -15.10
C LEU A 248 -7.15 11.50 -14.78
N LEU A 249 -7.45 12.69 -15.31
CA LEU A 249 -6.78 13.94 -15.00
C LEU A 249 -7.76 14.99 -14.48
N GLU A 250 -7.26 15.91 -13.67
CA GLU A 250 -7.95 17.12 -13.23
C GLU A 250 -7.25 18.35 -13.80
N GLN A 251 -8.03 19.28 -14.36
CA GLN A 251 -7.59 20.61 -14.69
C GLN A 251 -7.85 21.53 -13.49
N ARG A 252 -6.81 22.16 -12.96
CA ARG A 252 -6.87 23.09 -11.81
C ARG A 252 -6.40 24.49 -12.16
#